data_ac9daf75b30f7250ccbeb1ff993453df
#
_entry.id   ac9daf75b30f7250ccbeb1ff993453df
#
_cell.length_a   1.000
_cell.length_b   1.000
_cell.length_c   1.000
_cell.angle_alpha   90.00
_cell.angle_beta   90.00
_cell.angle_gamma   90.00
#
_symmetry.space_group_name_H-M   'P 1'
#
loop_
_entity.id
_entity.type
_entity.pdbx_description
1 polymer ?
#
loop_
_entity_poly.entity_id
_entity_poly.type
_entity_poly.pdbx_seq_one_letter_code
_entity_poly.pdbx_strand_id
1 'polypeptide(L)'
;MTNLNSLFLSQAYNDCWDDYNRSLKLRSFPRWDYVILTASNEQQAEGFRKQIADRQKFLPAGTKFVAIPDRDGKRVGSGGATLEVLRYLHEQEESFDSLRVLVIHSGGDSKRVPQYSALGKLFSPVPHELPNGRSSTLFDEFMICMSSVPSRIREGMVLLSGDVLLLFNPLQIDYNNAGAAAISFKENVETGKNHGVYLNGPDGNVKCCLQKKSVEVLREAGAVNESGCVDIDTGALIFSTDIMKSLYSLIETDADYDRNVNERTRLSLYADFLYPLASDSTLEDFYREKPEGEFCPELTAARTRVWEVLRPYRMKLLRLAPAKFIHFGTTREILELMNGGVDEYHYLGWSRKVGSSIRSDVSGYNSVLSSRAFVGKDCYLEVSYVHGNSRIGSHSVLSYIDVQDQVIPDNVVLHGLKQR
;
A
#
# COMPACT_ATOMS: atom_id res chain seq x y z
N MET A 1 28.89 -1.83 -11.28
CA MET A 1 28.17 -1.87 -12.57
C MET A 1 26.69 -1.73 -12.27
N THR A 2 26.01 -0.76 -12.87
CA THR A 2 24.57 -0.59 -12.72
C THR A 2 23.88 -1.80 -13.37
N ASN A 3 23.06 -2.52 -12.64
CA ASN A 3 22.28 -3.63 -13.17
C ASN A 3 21.28 -3.07 -14.19
N LEU A 4 21.06 -3.75 -15.31
CA LEU A 4 20.07 -3.36 -16.34
C LEU A 4 18.68 -3.12 -15.75
N ASN A 5 18.27 -3.92 -14.77
CA ASN A 5 17.00 -3.74 -14.07
C ASN A 5 16.92 -2.41 -13.31
N SER A 6 18.02 -1.99 -12.66
CA SER A 6 18.08 -0.70 -11.96
C SER A 6 18.00 0.47 -12.92
N LEU A 7 18.65 0.37 -14.08
CA LEU A 7 18.58 1.39 -15.14
C LEU A 7 17.15 1.50 -15.68
N PHE A 8 16.52 0.37 -15.96
CA PHE A 8 15.13 0.33 -16.43
C PHE A 8 14.15 0.92 -15.42
N LEU A 9 14.29 0.57 -14.14
CA LEU A 9 13.41 1.10 -13.08
C LEU A 9 13.66 2.59 -12.83
N SER A 10 14.92 3.06 -12.93
CA SER A 10 15.25 4.48 -12.87
C SER A 10 14.57 5.26 -13.98
N GLN A 11 14.63 4.76 -15.21
CA GLN A 11 13.95 5.39 -16.35
C GLN A 11 12.43 5.36 -16.16
N ALA A 12 11.86 4.24 -15.73
CA ALA A 12 10.43 4.11 -15.47
C ALA A 12 9.96 5.11 -14.40
N TYR A 13 10.75 5.32 -13.34
CA TYR A 13 10.44 6.31 -12.33
C TYR A 13 10.50 7.74 -12.86
N ASN A 14 11.50 8.07 -13.68
CA ASN A 14 11.61 9.38 -14.33
C ASN A 14 10.41 9.64 -15.25
N ASP A 15 9.97 8.65 -16.02
CA ASP A 15 8.79 8.75 -16.87
C ASP A 15 7.53 9.01 -16.02
N CYS A 16 7.37 8.31 -14.89
CA CYS A 16 6.28 8.56 -13.93
C CYS A 16 6.35 9.96 -13.33
N TRP A 17 7.55 10.46 -13.00
CA TRP A 17 7.75 11.82 -12.51
C TRP A 17 7.34 12.87 -13.55
N ASP A 18 7.69 12.66 -14.83
CA ASP A 18 7.30 13.55 -15.93
C ASP A 18 5.78 13.55 -16.13
N ASP A 19 5.15 12.39 -16.10
CA ASP A 19 3.70 12.25 -16.20
C ASP A 19 2.97 12.83 -15.00
N TYR A 20 3.52 12.67 -13.79
CA TYR A 20 3.03 13.37 -12.61
C TYR A 20 3.06 14.90 -12.81
N ASN A 21 4.17 15.47 -13.29
CA ASN A 21 4.27 16.90 -13.57
C ASN A 21 3.32 17.36 -14.68
N ARG A 22 3.07 16.52 -15.70
CA ARG A 22 2.06 16.80 -16.74
C ARG A 22 0.66 16.81 -16.16
N SER A 23 0.34 15.87 -15.26
CA SER A 23 -0.96 15.79 -14.59
C SER A 23 -1.28 17.03 -13.73
N LEU A 24 -0.24 17.67 -13.15
CA LEU A 24 -0.39 18.91 -12.40
C LEU A 24 -0.64 20.14 -13.30
N LYS A 25 -0.12 20.13 -14.51
CA LYS A 25 -0.10 21.32 -15.41
C LYS A 25 -1.14 21.27 -16.53
N LEU A 26 -1.45 20.08 -17.02
CA LEU A 26 -2.25 19.89 -18.23
C LEU A 26 -3.63 19.31 -17.88
N ARG A 27 -4.67 20.08 -18.05
CA ARG A 27 -6.05 19.61 -17.79
C ARG A 27 -6.48 18.44 -18.68
N SER A 28 -5.90 18.31 -19.86
CA SER A 28 -6.16 17.23 -20.81
C SER A 28 -5.38 15.95 -20.51
N PHE A 29 -4.42 15.98 -19.59
CA PHE A 29 -3.68 14.78 -19.22
C PHE A 29 -4.58 13.78 -18.51
N PRO A 30 -4.53 12.47 -18.83
CA PRO A 30 -5.30 11.45 -18.14
C PRO A 30 -5.00 11.43 -16.64
N ARG A 31 -6.04 11.35 -15.82
CA ARG A 31 -5.92 11.38 -14.36
C ARG A 31 -6.94 10.48 -13.71
N TRP A 32 -6.78 10.21 -12.45
CA TRP A 32 -7.80 9.59 -11.62
C TRP A 32 -8.98 10.53 -11.42
N ASP A 33 -10.20 10.02 -11.50
CA ASP A 33 -11.40 10.77 -11.11
C ASP A 33 -11.47 10.85 -9.59
N TYR A 34 -11.12 9.76 -8.91
CA TYR A 34 -11.02 9.66 -7.45
C TYR A 34 -9.71 9.02 -7.01
N VAL A 35 -9.13 9.57 -5.93
CA VAL A 35 -8.11 8.93 -5.10
C VAL A 35 -8.68 8.82 -3.69
N ILE A 36 -8.95 7.61 -3.23
CA ILE A 36 -9.65 7.34 -1.98
C ILE A 36 -8.71 6.64 -1.01
N LEU A 37 -8.57 7.22 0.19
CA LEU A 37 -7.80 6.65 1.28
C LEU A 37 -8.78 6.06 2.29
N THR A 38 -8.68 4.76 2.60
CA THR A 38 -9.44 4.17 3.69
C THR A 38 -8.74 4.45 5.02
N ALA A 39 -9.48 4.69 6.07
CA ALA A 39 -8.96 4.99 7.41
C ALA A 39 -9.67 4.14 8.47
N SER A 40 -8.98 3.81 9.56
CA SER A 40 -9.53 2.96 10.63
C SER A 40 -10.62 3.64 11.47
N ASN A 41 -10.68 4.97 11.44
CA ASN A 41 -11.64 5.79 12.19
C ASN A 41 -11.62 7.25 11.68
N GLU A 42 -12.55 8.06 12.18
CA GLU A 42 -12.70 9.47 11.78
C GLU A 42 -11.48 10.33 12.12
N GLN A 43 -10.80 10.07 13.25
CA GLN A 43 -9.60 10.83 13.64
C GLN A 43 -8.46 10.60 12.63
N GLN A 44 -8.26 9.36 12.18
CA GLN A 44 -7.26 9.04 11.15
C GLN A 44 -7.66 9.63 9.80
N ALA A 45 -8.95 9.56 9.42
CA ALA A 45 -9.46 10.17 8.19
C ALA A 45 -9.25 11.69 8.19
N GLU A 46 -9.51 12.36 9.30
CA GLU A 46 -9.25 13.80 9.45
C GLU A 46 -7.75 14.12 9.34
N GLY A 47 -6.90 13.29 9.91
CA GLY A 47 -5.44 13.38 9.71
C GLY A 47 -5.05 13.30 8.23
N PHE A 48 -5.64 12.36 7.48
CA PHE A 48 -5.41 12.23 6.03
C PHE A 48 -5.93 13.45 5.25
N ARG A 49 -7.11 13.98 5.57
CA ARG A 49 -7.64 15.20 4.94
C ARG A 49 -6.70 16.40 5.11
N LYS A 50 -6.12 16.57 6.31
CA LYS A 50 -5.11 17.62 6.57
C LYS A 50 -3.85 17.40 5.74
N GLN A 51 -3.33 16.20 5.69
CA GLN A 51 -2.16 15.86 4.86
C GLN A 51 -2.42 16.10 3.36
N ILE A 52 -3.63 15.80 2.88
CA ILE A 52 -4.05 16.09 1.50
C ILE A 52 -4.12 17.61 1.28
N ALA A 53 -4.73 18.36 2.19
CA ALA A 53 -4.86 19.81 2.10
C ALA A 53 -3.50 20.51 2.04
N ASP A 54 -2.53 20.09 2.85
CA ASP A 54 -1.15 20.60 2.85
C ASP A 54 -0.44 20.37 1.52
N ARG A 55 -0.85 19.33 0.78
CA ARG A 55 -0.28 18.93 -0.53
C ARG A 55 -1.08 19.42 -1.73
N GLN A 56 -2.16 20.16 -1.54
CA GLN A 56 -3.12 20.50 -2.62
C GLN A 56 -2.45 21.05 -3.89
N LYS A 57 -1.43 21.89 -3.76
CA LYS A 57 -0.67 22.44 -4.91
C LYS A 57 0.21 21.45 -5.65
N PHE A 58 0.37 20.24 -5.10
CA PHE A 58 1.13 19.12 -5.66
C PHE A 58 0.22 17.95 -6.05
N LEU A 59 -1.09 18.17 -6.12
CA LEU A 59 -2.06 17.16 -6.52
C LEU A 59 -2.76 17.58 -7.83
N PRO A 60 -3.09 16.63 -8.71
CA PRO A 60 -3.74 16.93 -9.99
C PRO A 60 -5.10 17.63 -9.80
N ALA A 61 -5.27 18.79 -10.45
CA ALA A 61 -6.53 19.50 -10.42
C ALA A 61 -7.63 18.70 -11.13
N GLY A 62 -8.79 18.54 -10.47
CA GLY A 62 -9.94 17.80 -10.99
C GLY A 62 -9.96 16.30 -10.58
N THR A 63 -8.94 15.79 -9.88
CA THR A 63 -9.03 14.55 -9.13
C THR A 63 -9.66 14.84 -7.75
N LYS A 64 -10.65 14.06 -7.36
CA LYS A 64 -11.27 14.16 -6.03
C LYS A 64 -10.49 13.27 -5.05
N PHE A 65 -9.89 13.89 -4.03
CA PHE A 65 -9.16 13.20 -2.96
C PHE A 65 -10.07 13.06 -1.74
N VAL A 66 -10.29 11.83 -1.30
CA VAL A 66 -11.27 11.50 -0.25
C VAL A 66 -10.63 10.59 0.79
N ALA A 67 -10.93 10.81 2.08
CA ALA A 67 -10.59 9.88 3.14
C ALA A 67 -11.89 9.33 3.76
N ILE A 68 -12.05 8.01 3.71
CA ILE A 68 -13.25 7.30 4.18
C ILE A 68 -12.86 6.48 5.42
N PRO A 69 -13.45 6.77 6.59
CA PRO A 69 -13.22 6.00 7.80
C PRO A 69 -13.98 4.68 7.78
N ASP A 70 -13.48 3.67 8.50
CA ASP A 70 -14.25 2.48 8.82
C ASP A 70 -15.53 2.87 9.58
N ARG A 71 -16.62 2.20 9.27
CA ARG A 71 -17.94 2.43 9.85
C ARG A 71 -17.90 2.42 11.39
N ASP A 72 -18.44 3.45 12.01
CA ASP A 72 -18.49 3.64 13.48
C ASP A 72 -17.11 3.57 14.16
N GLY A 73 -16.01 3.74 13.42
CA GLY A 73 -14.65 3.58 13.90
C GLY A 73 -14.31 2.14 14.29
N LYS A 74 -15.08 1.17 13.81
CA LYS A 74 -14.88 -0.26 14.06
C LYS A 74 -14.26 -0.93 12.86
N ARG A 75 -13.44 -1.94 13.09
CA ARG A 75 -12.79 -2.68 12.02
C ARG A 75 -13.78 -3.49 11.18
N VAL A 76 -14.00 -3.05 9.96
CA VAL A 76 -14.88 -3.73 9.00
C VAL A 76 -14.12 -4.70 8.07
N GLY A 77 -12.78 -4.70 8.15
CA GLY A 77 -11.90 -5.45 7.26
C GLY A 77 -11.64 -4.71 5.93
N SER A 78 -10.61 -5.14 5.20
CA SER A 78 -10.24 -4.51 3.92
C SER A 78 -11.32 -4.67 2.84
N GLY A 79 -12.07 -5.78 2.85
CA GLY A 79 -13.24 -5.97 2.00
C GLY A 79 -14.40 -5.06 2.40
N GLY A 80 -14.71 -4.96 3.70
CA GLY A 80 -15.72 -4.03 4.21
C GLY A 80 -15.38 -2.58 3.86
N ALA A 81 -14.12 -2.16 4.02
CA ALA A 81 -13.66 -0.83 3.60
C ALA A 81 -13.77 -0.62 2.07
N THR A 82 -13.59 -1.67 1.26
CA THR A 82 -13.85 -1.59 -0.19
C THR A 82 -15.34 -1.37 -0.47
N LEU A 83 -16.24 -2.03 0.28
CA LEU A 83 -17.68 -1.81 0.15
C LEU A 83 -18.07 -0.38 0.56
N GLU A 84 -17.45 0.20 1.61
CA GLU A 84 -17.64 1.61 1.98
C GLU A 84 -17.24 2.55 0.84
N VAL A 85 -16.14 2.28 0.17
CA VAL A 85 -15.71 3.05 -1.01
C VAL A 85 -16.76 2.98 -2.12
N LEU A 86 -17.30 1.80 -2.41
CA LEU A 86 -18.34 1.63 -3.44
C LEU A 86 -19.63 2.35 -3.05
N ARG A 87 -20.04 2.30 -1.77
CA ARG A 87 -21.20 3.06 -1.27
C ARG A 87 -21.00 4.56 -1.49
N TYR A 88 -19.85 5.08 -1.05
CA TYR A 88 -19.51 6.50 -1.25
C TYR A 88 -19.55 6.90 -2.73
N LEU A 89 -18.95 6.11 -3.62
CA LEU A 89 -18.94 6.40 -5.05
C LEU A 89 -20.34 6.42 -5.63
N HIS A 90 -21.21 5.47 -5.25
CA HIS A 90 -22.59 5.42 -5.71
C HIS A 90 -23.44 6.61 -5.22
N GLU A 91 -23.13 7.15 -4.01
CA GLU A 91 -23.78 8.35 -3.48
C GLU A 91 -23.32 9.63 -4.21
N GLN A 92 -22.14 9.63 -4.82
CA GLN A 92 -21.57 10.80 -5.50
C GLN A 92 -21.79 10.80 -7.01
N GLU A 93 -21.95 9.64 -7.62
CA GLU A 93 -21.99 9.45 -9.07
C GLU A 93 -23.21 8.59 -9.46
N GLU A 94 -23.80 8.85 -10.62
CA GLU A 94 -24.96 8.10 -11.12
C GLU A 94 -24.61 6.65 -11.50
N SER A 95 -23.35 6.40 -11.87
CA SER A 95 -22.83 5.10 -12.29
C SER A 95 -21.33 4.98 -12.01
N PHE A 96 -20.84 3.73 -11.89
CA PHE A 96 -19.40 3.44 -11.88
C PHE A 96 -18.77 3.48 -13.28
N ASP A 97 -19.59 3.54 -14.34
CA ASP A 97 -19.11 3.53 -15.70
C ASP A 97 -18.23 4.76 -15.99
N SER A 98 -17.16 4.55 -16.72
CA SER A 98 -16.15 5.56 -17.06
C SER A 98 -15.33 6.13 -15.89
N LEU A 99 -15.55 5.69 -14.65
CA LEU A 99 -14.76 6.12 -13.52
C LEU A 99 -13.39 5.43 -13.48
N ARG A 100 -12.35 6.19 -13.19
CA ARG A 100 -10.99 5.72 -12.87
C ARG A 100 -10.73 6.01 -11.41
N VAL A 101 -10.75 4.98 -10.59
CA VAL A 101 -10.65 5.11 -9.14
C VAL A 101 -9.36 4.48 -8.64
N LEU A 102 -8.58 5.21 -7.84
CA LEU A 102 -7.46 4.69 -7.09
C LEU A 102 -7.86 4.60 -5.61
N VAL A 103 -7.84 3.41 -5.06
CA VAL A 103 -8.09 3.16 -3.64
C VAL A 103 -6.78 2.75 -2.96
N ILE A 104 -6.41 3.43 -1.89
CA ILE A 104 -5.27 3.08 -1.07
C ILE A 104 -5.78 2.65 0.30
N HIS A 105 -5.67 1.35 0.58
CA HIS A 105 -6.05 0.78 1.87
C HIS A 105 -5.03 1.15 2.94
N SER A 106 -5.33 2.20 3.70
CA SER A 106 -4.44 2.82 4.68
C SER A 106 -4.94 2.70 6.12
N GLY A 107 -6.10 2.08 6.32
CA GLY A 107 -6.65 1.79 7.65
C GLY A 107 -5.78 0.81 8.43
N GLY A 108 -6.01 0.77 9.73
CA GLY A 108 -5.31 -0.12 10.65
C GLY A 108 -4.54 0.61 11.74
N ASP A 109 -4.21 -0.10 12.83
CA ASP A 109 -3.65 0.49 14.06
C ASP A 109 -2.14 0.75 13.98
N SER A 110 -1.47 0.36 12.90
CA SER A 110 -0.01 0.47 12.72
C SER A 110 0.82 -0.04 13.92
N LYS A 111 0.30 -1.03 14.68
CA LYS A 111 0.90 -1.53 15.95
C LYS A 111 2.36 -1.94 15.84
N ARG A 112 2.79 -2.42 14.66
CA ARG A 112 4.17 -2.84 14.39
C ARG A 112 5.08 -1.68 14.02
N VAL A 113 4.52 -0.46 13.88
CA VAL A 113 5.24 0.78 13.57
C VAL A 113 4.64 1.89 14.45
N PRO A 114 4.92 1.88 15.77
CA PRO A 114 4.23 2.72 16.75
C PRO A 114 4.38 4.21 16.47
N GLN A 115 5.47 4.67 15.87
CA GLN A 115 5.67 6.06 15.46
C GLN A 115 4.65 6.54 14.40
N TYR A 116 3.99 5.63 13.68
CA TYR A 116 2.97 5.94 12.69
C TYR A 116 1.55 5.53 13.12
N SER A 117 1.35 5.12 14.38
CA SER A 117 0.04 4.69 14.85
C SER A 117 -1.02 5.80 14.84
N ALA A 118 -0.62 7.05 15.06
CA ALA A 118 -1.53 8.20 15.08
C ALA A 118 -2.00 8.64 13.69
N LEU A 119 -1.11 8.64 12.69
CA LEU A 119 -1.38 9.16 11.34
C LEU A 119 -1.54 8.07 10.28
N GLY A 120 -1.22 6.80 10.62
CA GLY A 120 -1.11 5.72 9.65
C GLY A 120 0.20 5.76 8.87
N LYS A 121 0.53 4.65 8.19
CA LYS A 121 1.80 4.46 7.48
C LYS A 121 1.91 5.22 6.16
N LEU A 122 0.79 5.58 5.57
CA LEU A 122 0.73 6.15 4.22
C LEU A 122 1.53 7.46 4.08
N PHE A 123 1.63 8.25 5.15
CA PHE A 123 2.39 9.49 5.14
C PHE A 123 3.76 9.35 5.82
N SER A 124 4.25 8.10 5.99
CA SER A 124 5.61 7.86 6.48
C SER A 124 6.65 8.39 5.50
N PRO A 125 7.79 8.90 6.01
CA PRO A 125 8.91 9.30 5.18
C PRO A 125 9.44 8.19 4.29
N VAL A 126 9.81 8.56 3.06
CA VAL A 126 10.63 7.76 2.16
C VAL A 126 12.00 8.40 2.07
N PRO A 127 13.12 7.64 2.03
CA PRO A 127 14.47 8.19 2.01
C PRO A 127 14.82 8.81 0.65
N HIS A 128 13.95 9.70 0.17
CA HIS A 128 13.99 10.29 -1.15
C HIS A 128 13.71 11.80 -1.10
N GLU A 129 14.62 12.57 -1.68
CA GLU A 129 14.37 13.96 -2.02
C GLU A 129 13.93 14.03 -3.48
N LEU A 130 12.70 14.48 -3.68
CA LEU A 130 12.11 14.59 -5.01
C LEU A 130 12.87 15.60 -5.88
N PRO A 131 12.83 15.50 -7.23
CA PRO A 131 13.54 16.42 -8.12
C PRO A 131 13.18 17.90 -7.95
N ASN A 132 12.11 18.22 -7.26
CA ASN A 132 11.69 19.58 -6.91
C ASN A 132 12.20 20.04 -5.52
N GLY A 133 13.08 19.27 -4.87
CA GLY A 133 13.67 19.58 -3.56
C GLY A 133 12.80 19.28 -2.34
N ARG A 134 11.60 18.67 -2.54
CA ARG A 134 10.75 18.23 -1.42
C ARG A 134 11.20 16.88 -0.89
N SER A 135 11.16 16.73 0.41
CA SER A 135 11.24 15.42 1.05
C SER A 135 9.96 14.61 0.76
N SER A 136 10.11 13.35 0.36
CA SER A 136 9.02 12.47 -0.08
C SER A 136 8.41 11.69 1.08
N THR A 137 7.12 11.40 0.97
CA THR A 137 6.41 10.41 1.79
C THR A 137 5.89 9.27 0.91
N LEU A 138 5.47 8.17 1.52
CA LEU A 138 4.92 7.04 0.77
C LEU A 138 3.71 7.45 -0.08
N PHE A 139 2.87 8.36 0.41
CA PHE A 139 1.77 8.93 -0.38
C PHE A 139 2.27 9.70 -1.61
N ASP A 140 3.33 10.53 -1.47
CA ASP A 140 3.90 11.26 -2.61
C ASP A 140 4.43 10.28 -3.67
N GLU A 141 5.10 9.19 -3.26
CA GLU A 141 5.58 8.15 -4.16
C GLU A 141 4.42 7.43 -4.88
N PHE A 142 3.32 7.15 -4.19
CA PHE A 142 2.12 6.59 -4.85
C PHE A 142 1.57 7.54 -5.91
N MET A 143 1.49 8.82 -5.62
CA MET A 143 0.99 9.80 -6.60
C MET A 143 1.90 9.87 -7.83
N ILE A 144 3.20 9.74 -7.66
CA ILE A 144 4.17 9.71 -8.76
C ILE A 144 4.04 8.39 -9.54
N CYS A 145 4.21 7.24 -8.89
CA CYS A 145 4.23 5.93 -9.54
C CYS A 145 2.90 5.58 -10.23
N MET A 146 1.77 6.09 -9.71
CA MET A 146 0.44 5.83 -10.28
C MET A 146 -0.03 6.91 -11.26
N SER A 147 0.79 7.93 -11.57
CA SER A 147 0.41 9.05 -12.46
C SER A 147 0.17 8.64 -13.91
N SER A 148 0.90 7.65 -14.39
CA SER A 148 0.76 7.14 -15.78
C SER A 148 -0.37 6.12 -15.94
N VAL A 149 -0.85 5.51 -14.86
CA VAL A 149 -1.84 4.43 -14.90
C VAL A 149 -3.20 4.85 -15.48
N PRO A 150 -3.73 6.09 -15.24
CA PRO A 150 -4.98 6.53 -15.84
C PRO A 150 -4.97 6.57 -17.37
N SER A 151 -3.80 6.63 -18.01
CA SER A 151 -3.68 6.53 -19.46
C SER A 151 -3.77 5.09 -19.99
N ARG A 152 -3.66 4.11 -19.09
CA ARG A 152 -3.61 2.67 -19.37
C ARG A 152 -4.89 1.93 -18.98
N ILE A 153 -5.75 2.56 -18.19
CA ILE A 153 -7.04 2.02 -17.77
C ILE A 153 -8.16 2.88 -18.36
N ARG A 154 -9.14 2.23 -18.97
CA ARG A 154 -10.32 2.92 -19.49
C ARG A 154 -11.25 3.34 -18.36
N GLU A 155 -11.54 2.42 -17.46
CA GLU A 155 -12.43 2.56 -16.32
C GLU A 155 -12.16 1.45 -15.30
N GLY A 156 -12.64 1.59 -14.10
CA GLY A 156 -12.50 0.61 -13.02
C GLY A 156 -11.76 1.14 -11.81
N MET A 157 -11.42 0.25 -10.90
CA MET A 157 -10.81 0.57 -9.62
C MET A 157 -9.48 -0.14 -9.45
N VAL A 158 -8.42 0.61 -9.18
CA VAL A 158 -7.12 0.09 -8.74
C VAL A 158 -7.05 0.18 -7.23
N LEU A 159 -6.74 -0.94 -6.58
CA LEU A 159 -6.60 -1.03 -5.12
C LEU A 159 -5.14 -1.30 -4.78
N LEU A 160 -4.62 -0.56 -3.80
CA LEU A 160 -3.24 -0.68 -3.30
C LEU A 160 -3.24 -0.86 -1.78
N SER A 161 -2.24 -1.60 -1.27
CA SER A 161 -1.92 -1.58 0.16
C SER A 161 -1.15 -0.32 0.51
N GLY A 162 -1.59 0.41 1.54
CA GLY A 162 -1.02 1.71 1.95
C GLY A 162 0.34 1.63 2.65
N ASP A 163 0.94 0.43 2.75
CA ASP A 163 2.26 0.21 3.33
C ASP A 163 3.24 -0.50 2.38
N VAL A 164 2.93 -0.52 1.08
CA VAL A 164 3.75 -1.17 0.05
C VAL A 164 3.98 -0.24 -1.12
N LEU A 165 5.21 0.15 -1.35
CA LEU A 165 5.59 0.85 -2.58
C LEU A 165 5.94 -0.15 -3.67
N LEU A 166 5.26 -0.03 -4.80
CA LEU A 166 5.56 -0.77 -6.02
C LEU A 166 6.26 0.13 -7.02
N LEU A 167 7.46 -0.27 -7.44
CA LEU A 167 8.22 0.37 -8.50
C LEU A 167 8.16 -0.50 -9.75
N PHE A 168 7.61 0.01 -10.83
CA PHE A 168 7.44 -0.69 -12.10
C PHE A 168 7.18 0.29 -13.24
N ASN A 169 7.22 -0.21 -14.47
CA ASN A 169 6.82 0.60 -15.63
C ASN A 169 5.36 0.31 -16.00
N PRO A 170 4.41 1.25 -15.82
CA PRO A 170 3.00 1.07 -16.16
C PRO A 170 2.75 0.76 -17.64
N LEU A 171 3.65 1.14 -18.53
CA LEU A 171 3.52 0.89 -19.98
C LEU A 171 3.60 -0.59 -20.35
N GLN A 172 4.11 -1.46 -19.46
CA GLN A 172 4.24 -2.90 -19.71
C GLN A 172 2.91 -3.65 -19.59
N ILE A 173 1.86 -3.02 -19.09
CA ILE A 173 0.62 -3.69 -18.73
C ILE A 173 -0.57 -3.14 -19.51
N ASP A 174 -1.42 -4.05 -19.99
CA ASP A 174 -2.77 -3.73 -20.42
C ASP A 174 -3.72 -3.85 -19.21
N TYR A 175 -4.29 -2.72 -18.79
CA TYR A 175 -5.22 -2.63 -17.67
C TYR A 175 -6.69 -2.82 -18.06
N ASN A 176 -6.99 -3.01 -19.35
CA ASN A 176 -8.36 -3.13 -19.86
C ASN A 176 -8.82 -4.60 -19.85
N ASN A 177 -8.97 -5.17 -18.67
CA ASN A 177 -9.43 -6.54 -18.48
C ASN A 177 -10.87 -6.57 -17.95
N ALA A 178 -11.69 -7.48 -18.48
CA ALA A 178 -12.94 -7.86 -17.85
C ALA A 178 -12.64 -8.70 -16.59
N GLY A 179 -13.36 -8.43 -15.52
CA GLY A 179 -13.16 -9.12 -14.23
C GLY A 179 -12.11 -8.45 -13.36
N ALA A 180 -11.25 -9.24 -12.73
CA ALA A 180 -10.17 -8.75 -11.87
C ALA A 180 -8.79 -9.01 -12.48
N ALA A 181 -7.79 -8.25 -12.00
CA ALA A 181 -6.40 -8.55 -12.23
C ALA A 181 -5.59 -8.37 -10.94
N ALA A 182 -4.68 -9.31 -10.67
CA ALA A 182 -3.71 -9.21 -9.59
C ALA A 182 -2.36 -8.77 -10.17
N ILE A 183 -1.77 -7.73 -9.61
CA ILE A 183 -0.42 -7.29 -9.97
C ILE A 183 0.58 -8.11 -9.18
N SER A 184 1.53 -8.73 -9.88
CA SER A 184 2.51 -9.63 -9.32
C SER A 184 3.88 -9.43 -9.96
N PHE A 185 4.92 -9.92 -9.32
CA PHE A 185 6.24 -10.13 -9.92
C PHE A 185 6.91 -11.36 -9.33
N LYS A 186 7.98 -11.81 -9.98
CA LYS A 186 8.75 -12.97 -9.51
C LYS A 186 9.68 -12.58 -8.35
N GLU A 187 9.54 -13.26 -7.23
CA GLU A 187 10.38 -13.08 -6.05
C GLU A 187 10.89 -14.45 -5.56
N ASN A 188 12.02 -14.46 -4.86
CA ASN A 188 12.55 -15.66 -4.26
C ASN A 188 11.54 -16.29 -3.31
N VAL A 189 11.44 -17.63 -3.31
CA VAL A 189 10.47 -18.37 -2.49
C VAL A 189 10.66 -18.12 -0.98
N GLU A 190 11.89 -17.84 -0.53
CA GLU A 190 12.16 -17.53 0.89
C GLU A 190 11.56 -16.18 1.31
N THR A 191 11.48 -15.22 0.40
CA THR A 191 10.71 -13.99 0.61
C THR A 191 9.21 -14.25 0.46
N GLY A 192 8.83 -14.99 -0.60
CA GLY A 192 7.44 -15.29 -0.95
C GLY A 192 6.66 -16.00 0.15
N LYS A 193 7.29 -16.89 0.95
CA LYS A 193 6.63 -17.59 2.06
C LYS A 193 6.02 -16.67 3.11
N ASN A 194 6.50 -15.43 3.21
CA ASN A 194 6.00 -14.42 4.16
C ASN A 194 4.82 -13.60 3.62
N HIS A 195 4.50 -13.77 2.35
CA HIS A 195 3.45 -13.07 1.62
C HIS A 195 2.40 -14.02 1.06
N GLY A 196 1.45 -13.50 0.30
CA GLY A 196 0.62 -14.30 -0.58
C GLY A 196 1.40 -14.71 -1.83
N VAL A 197 1.08 -15.86 -2.39
CA VAL A 197 1.64 -16.36 -3.65
C VAL A 197 0.52 -16.79 -4.56
N TYR A 198 0.58 -16.36 -5.81
CA TYR A 198 -0.37 -16.77 -6.84
C TYR A 198 0.14 -17.99 -7.60
N LEU A 199 -0.69 -18.99 -7.77
CA LEU A 199 -0.50 -20.05 -8.74
C LEU A 199 -1.31 -19.73 -10.00
N ASN A 200 -0.64 -19.65 -11.14
CA ASN A 200 -1.26 -19.28 -12.41
C ASN A 200 -1.66 -20.52 -13.22
N GLY A 201 -2.80 -20.46 -13.86
CA GLY A 201 -3.23 -21.45 -14.84
C GLY A 201 -2.62 -21.21 -16.24
N PRO A 202 -2.75 -22.17 -17.16
CA PRO A 202 -2.23 -22.05 -18.52
C PRO A 202 -2.94 -20.97 -19.35
N ASP A 203 -4.13 -20.56 -18.94
CA ASP A 203 -4.98 -19.54 -19.56
C ASP A 203 -4.62 -18.10 -19.10
N GLY A 204 -3.61 -17.97 -18.23
CA GLY A 204 -3.21 -16.67 -17.67
C GLY A 204 -4.05 -16.20 -16.48
N ASN A 205 -5.05 -16.97 -16.08
CA ASN A 205 -5.85 -16.66 -14.88
C ASN A 205 -5.23 -17.27 -13.63
N VAL A 206 -5.48 -16.63 -12.49
CA VAL A 206 -5.08 -17.15 -11.19
C VAL A 206 -5.86 -18.42 -10.89
N LYS A 207 -5.14 -19.51 -10.66
CA LYS A 207 -5.66 -20.81 -10.31
C LYS A 207 -5.98 -20.90 -8.83
N CYS A 208 -5.05 -20.42 -8.01
CA CYS A 208 -5.19 -20.46 -6.55
C CYS A 208 -4.33 -19.36 -5.90
N CYS A 209 -4.74 -18.92 -4.71
CA CYS A 209 -4.03 -17.95 -3.87
C CYS A 209 -3.53 -18.68 -2.62
N LEU A 210 -2.22 -18.71 -2.41
CA LEU A 210 -1.56 -19.44 -1.31
C LEU A 210 -1.06 -18.42 -0.30
N GLN A 211 -1.81 -18.19 0.78
CA GLN A 211 -1.47 -17.18 1.78
C GLN A 211 -0.48 -17.72 2.83
N LYS A 212 0.74 -17.16 2.90
CA LYS A 212 1.77 -17.42 3.92
C LYS A 212 2.02 -18.92 4.14
N LYS A 213 2.23 -19.67 3.06
CA LYS A 213 2.52 -21.10 3.11
C LYS A 213 4.03 -21.34 3.25
N SER A 214 4.42 -22.51 3.81
CA SER A 214 5.82 -22.90 3.87
C SER A 214 6.40 -23.13 2.46
N VAL A 215 7.72 -23.13 2.36
CA VAL A 215 8.43 -23.37 1.08
C VAL A 215 8.09 -24.76 0.50
N GLU A 216 7.94 -25.75 1.36
CA GLU A 216 7.56 -27.12 0.99
C GLU A 216 6.19 -27.14 0.33
N VAL A 217 5.19 -26.52 0.98
CA VAL A 217 3.82 -26.44 0.46
C VAL A 217 3.77 -25.66 -0.86
N LEU A 218 4.54 -24.56 -1.00
CA LEU A 218 4.63 -23.80 -2.25
C LEU A 218 5.24 -24.63 -3.38
N ARG A 219 6.24 -25.48 -3.09
CA ARG A 219 6.84 -26.41 -4.07
C ARG A 219 5.88 -27.51 -4.47
N GLU A 220 5.24 -28.16 -3.51
CA GLU A 220 4.25 -29.24 -3.76
C GLU A 220 3.06 -28.74 -4.59
N ALA A 221 2.62 -27.51 -4.34
CA ALA A 221 1.58 -26.87 -5.15
C ALA A 221 2.02 -26.47 -6.56
N GLY A 222 3.32 -26.59 -6.90
CA GLY A 222 3.87 -26.16 -8.18
C GLY A 222 3.98 -24.65 -8.36
N ALA A 223 3.96 -23.87 -7.28
CA ALA A 223 4.07 -22.43 -7.33
C ALA A 223 5.51 -21.91 -7.53
N VAL A 224 6.52 -22.76 -7.23
CA VAL A 224 7.94 -22.42 -7.36
C VAL A 224 8.44 -22.79 -8.74
N ASN A 225 8.98 -21.84 -9.49
CA ASN A 225 9.54 -22.07 -10.81
C ASN A 225 10.97 -22.69 -10.73
N GLU A 226 11.55 -23.01 -11.89
CA GLU A 226 12.91 -23.60 -12.02
C GLU A 226 14.01 -22.71 -11.41
N SER A 227 13.82 -21.39 -11.37
CA SER A 227 14.75 -20.43 -10.76
C SER A 227 14.54 -20.24 -9.25
N GLY A 228 13.67 -21.03 -8.61
CA GLY A 228 13.37 -20.90 -7.17
C GLY A 228 12.49 -19.70 -6.82
N CYS A 229 11.79 -19.09 -7.78
CA CYS A 229 10.95 -17.92 -7.61
C CYS A 229 9.46 -18.27 -7.67
N VAL A 230 8.66 -17.43 -7.02
CA VAL A 230 7.19 -17.49 -6.96
C VAL A 230 6.58 -16.19 -7.48
N ASP A 231 5.31 -16.23 -7.86
CA ASP A 231 4.51 -15.03 -8.17
C ASP A 231 3.94 -14.45 -6.87
N ILE A 232 4.53 -13.36 -6.38
CA ILE A 232 4.16 -12.77 -5.09
C ILE A 232 2.88 -11.92 -5.21
N ASP A 233 2.03 -12.00 -4.19
CA ASP A 233 0.93 -11.05 -4.00
C ASP A 233 1.50 -9.71 -3.53
N THR A 234 1.34 -8.70 -4.35
CA THR A 234 1.84 -7.33 -4.07
C THR A 234 0.84 -6.48 -3.28
N GLY A 235 -0.37 -7.00 -3.03
CA GLY A 235 -1.47 -6.22 -2.48
C GLY A 235 -2.08 -5.23 -3.47
N ALA A 236 -1.67 -5.26 -4.74
CA ALA A 236 -2.21 -4.39 -5.79
C ALA A 236 -3.15 -5.17 -6.72
N LEU A 237 -4.36 -4.65 -6.90
CA LEU A 237 -5.46 -5.29 -7.63
C LEU A 237 -6.11 -4.29 -8.57
N ILE A 238 -6.74 -4.81 -9.62
CA ILE A 238 -7.58 -4.03 -10.53
C ILE A 238 -8.94 -4.73 -10.61
N PHE A 239 -10.00 -3.99 -10.33
CA PHE A 239 -11.37 -4.43 -10.50
C PHE A 239 -12.02 -3.69 -11.67
N SER A 240 -12.62 -4.44 -12.60
CA SER A 240 -13.46 -3.86 -13.65
C SER A 240 -14.72 -3.25 -13.06
N THR A 241 -15.36 -2.39 -13.82
CA THR A 241 -16.66 -1.79 -13.47
C THR A 241 -17.71 -2.85 -13.16
N ASP A 242 -17.70 -3.99 -13.86
CA ASP A 242 -18.65 -5.09 -13.59
C ASP A 242 -18.44 -5.70 -12.20
N ILE A 243 -17.20 -5.88 -11.76
CA ILE A 243 -16.90 -6.32 -10.37
C ILE A 243 -17.35 -5.26 -9.37
N MET A 244 -17.13 -3.97 -9.66
CA MET A 244 -17.59 -2.89 -8.77
C MET A 244 -19.10 -2.93 -8.59
N LYS A 245 -19.86 -3.11 -9.69
CA LYS A 245 -21.33 -3.27 -9.66
C LYS A 245 -21.76 -4.51 -8.88
N SER A 246 -21.09 -5.63 -9.11
CA SER A 246 -21.39 -6.90 -8.41
C SER A 246 -21.10 -6.81 -6.91
N LEU A 247 -20.01 -6.20 -6.50
CA LEU A 247 -19.70 -5.96 -5.09
C LEU A 247 -20.68 -4.96 -4.46
N TYR A 248 -21.08 -3.91 -5.18
CA TYR A 248 -22.06 -2.94 -4.69
C TYR A 248 -23.42 -3.60 -4.42
N SER A 249 -23.84 -4.61 -5.20
CA SER A 249 -25.09 -5.35 -4.97
C SER A 249 -25.15 -6.05 -3.60
N LEU A 250 -24.00 -6.22 -2.93
CA LEU A 250 -23.95 -6.75 -1.55
C LEU A 250 -24.38 -5.71 -0.50
N ILE A 251 -24.53 -4.43 -0.87
CA ILE A 251 -24.77 -3.31 0.05
C ILE A 251 -25.84 -2.33 -0.47
N GLU A 252 -26.65 -2.71 -1.47
CA GLU A 252 -27.67 -1.84 -2.08
C GLU A 252 -28.72 -1.34 -1.09
N THR A 253 -29.10 -2.19 -0.13
CA THR A 253 -30.04 -1.80 0.91
C THR A 253 -29.30 -1.56 2.24
N ASP A 254 -29.88 -0.73 3.12
CA ASP A 254 -29.33 -0.50 4.46
C ASP A 254 -29.20 -1.82 5.25
N ALA A 255 -30.16 -2.75 5.09
CA ALA A 255 -30.10 -4.05 5.74
C ALA A 255 -28.95 -4.92 5.23
N ASP A 256 -28.66 -4.89 3.92
CA ASP A 256 -27.53 -5.61 3.33
C ASP A 256 -26.21 -4.95 3.73
N TYR A 257 -26.15 -3.62 3.75
CA TYR A 257 -25.01 -2.89 4.23
C TYR A 257 -24.69 -3.20 5.70
N ASP A 258 -25.70 -3.16 6.59
CA ASP A 258 -25.53 -3.52 8.01
C ASP A 258 -25.03 -4.96 8.19
N ARG A 259 -25.45 -5.87 7.31
CA ARG A 259 -25.04 -7.29 7.34
C ARG A 259 -23.59 -7.49 6.90
N ASN A 260 -23.14 -6.79 5.87
CA ASN A 260 -21.86 -7.05 5.21
C ASN A 260 -20.73 -6.12 5.66
N VAL A 261 -21.05 -4.92 6.20
CA VAL A 261 -20.05 -3.92 6.64
C VAL A 261 -20.13 -3.71 8.14
N ASN A 262 -19.50 -4.60 8.88
CA ASN A 262 -19.47 -4.55 10.34
C ASN A 262 -18.26 -5.32 10.92
N GLU A 263 -18.03 -5.15 12.21
CA GLU A 263 -16.87 -5.74 12.90
C GLU A 263 -16.93 -7.27 13.04
N ARG A 264 -18.12 -7.87 13.05
CA ARG A 264 -18.29 -9.34 13.15
C ARG A 264 -17.97 -10.03 11.85
N THR A 265 -18.53 -9.52 10.73
CA THR A 265 -18.31 -10.07 9.39
C THR A 265 -16.88 -9.84 8.93
N ARG A 266 -16.36 -8.63 9.11
CA ARG A 266 -14.98 -8.23 8.83
C ARG A 266 -14.41 -8.84 7.54
N LEU A 267 -15.10 -8.62 6.43
CA LEU A 267 -14.70 -9.12 5.12
C LEU A 267 -13.28 -8.66 4.75
N SER A 268 -12.49 -9.59 4.24
CA SER A 268 -11.14 -9.32 3.74
C SER A 268 -11.13 -9.19 2.22
N LEU A 269 -10.51 -8.14 1.70
CA LEU A 269 -10.25 -8.01 0.26
C LEU A 269 -9.46 -9.22 -0.24
N TYR A 270 -8.38 -9.57 0.44
CA TYR A 270 -7.40 -10.57 -0.01
C TYR A 270 -7.87 -12.02 0.21
N ALA A 271 -8.61 -12.28 1.28
CA ALA A 271 -9.11 -13.63 1.56
C ALA A 271 -10.52 -13.84 0.99
N ASP A 272 -11.43 -12.86 1.16
CA ASP A 272 -12.83 -13.09 0.85
C ASP A 272 -13.21 -12.67 -0.59
N PHE A 273 -12.63 -11.60 -1.14
CA PHE A 273 -12.97 -11.19 -2.52
C PHE A 273 -12.10 -11.90 -3.57
N LEU A 274 -10.82 -12.19 -3.29
CA LEU A 274 -9.98 -12.85 -4.28
C LEU A 274 -10.24 -14.34 -4.40
N TYR A 275 -10.67 -14.99 -3.32
CA TYR A 275 -10.85 -16.45 -3.30
C TYR A 275 -11.86 -16.94 -4.34
N PRO A 276 -13.08 -16.36 -4.49
CA PRO A 276 -14.03 -16.75 -5.53
C PRO A 276 -13.54 -16.55 -6.96
N LEU A 277 -12.60 -15.61 -7.17
CA LEU A 277 -12.06 -15.26 -8.49
C LEU A 277 -11.01 -16.25 -8.98
N ALA A 278 -10.43 -17.06 -8.10
CA ALA A 278 -9.46 -18.09 -8.44
C ALA A 278 -10.15 -19.31 -9.04
N SER A 279 -9.61 -19.87 -10.15
CA SER A 279 -10.32 -20.89 -10.94
C SER A 279 -10.57 -22.20 -10.21
N ASP A 280 -9.63 -22.64 -9.35
CA ASP A 280 -9.68 -23.91 -8.63
C ASP A 280 -10.35 -23.82 -7.25
N SER A 281 -10.81 -22.62 -6.83
CA SER A 281 -11.50 -22.47 -5.56
C SER A 281 -12.87 -23.13 -5.54
N THR A 282 -13.25 -23.66 -4.38
CA THR A 282 -14.57 -24.23 -4.10
C THR A 282 -15.25 -23.48 -2.97
N LEU A 283 -16.58 -23.47 -2.94
CA LEU A 283 -17.32 -22.82 -1.85
C LEU A 283 -17.05 -23.49 -0.51
N GLU A 284 -16.87 -24.82 -0.50
CA GLU A 284 -16.58 -25.58 0.72
C GLU A 284 -15.24 -25.19 1.33
N ASP A 285 -14.19 -25.07 0.51
CA ASP A 285 -12.88 -24.62 0.97
C ASP A 285 -12.90 -23.15 1.37
N PHE A 286 -13.66 -22.31 0.66
CA PHE A 286 -13.84 -20.91 1.00
C PHE A 286 -14.39 -20.70 2.42
N TYR A 287 -15.33 -21.54 2.85
CA TYR A 287 -15.83 -21.48 4.23
C TYR A 287 -14.78 -21.83 5.27
N ARG A 288 -13.72 -22.57 4.91
CA ARG A 288 -12.61 -22.97 5.79
C ARG A 288 -11.45 -22.01 5.77
N GLU A 289 -11.41 -21.09 4.79
CA GLU A 289 -10.31 -20.10 4.72
C GLU A 289 -10.27 -19.24 5.98
N LYS A 290 -9.05 -19.01 6.47
CA LYS A 290 -8.82 -18.24 7.70
C LYS A 290 -9.36 -16.82 7.55
N PRO A 291 -10.32 -16.37 8.38
CA PRO A 291 -10.85 -15.02 8.31
C PRO A 291 -9.86 -13.99 8.87
N GLU A 292 -10.09 -12.72 8.55
CA GLU A 292 -9.39 -11.60 9.20
C GLU A 292 -9.87 -11.41 10.66
N GLY A 293 -11.14 -11.67 10.92
CA GLY A 293 -11.76 -11.73 12.26
C GLY A 293 -11.86 -13.16 12.80
N GLU A 294 -13.00 -13.48 13.36
CA GLU A 294 -13.34 -14.80 13.89
C GLU A 294 -14.37 -15.50 12.98
N PHE A 295 -14.37 -16.84 13.02
CA PHE A 295 -15.43 -17.60 12.36
C PHE A 295 -16.78 -17.35 13.06
N CYS A 296 -17.78 -16.97 12.29
CA CYS A 296 -19.13 -16.77 12.78
C CYS A 296 -20.16 -17.05 11.68
N PRO A 297 -21.43 -17.32 12.04
CA PRO A 297 -22.50 -17.58 11.07
C PRO A 297 -22.71 -16.41 10.09
N GLU A 298 -22.54 -15.17 10.55
CA GLU A 298 -22.69 -13.97 9.73
C GLU A 298 -21.60 -13.90 8.64
N LEU A 299 -20.37 -14.26 8.97
CA LEU A 299 -19.28 -14.35 7.98
C LEU A 299 -19.57 -15.44 6.95
N THR A 300 -20.07 -16.61 7.38
CA THR A 300 -20.45 -17.70 6.45
C THR A 300 -21.52 -17.24 5.48
N ALA A 301 -22.56 -16.55 5.98
CA ALA A 301 -23.62 -15.99 5.13
C ALA A 301 -23.08 -14.93 4.16
N ALA A 302 -22.21 -14.04 4.63
CA ALA A 302 -21.57 -13.04 3.77
C ALA A 302 -20.69 -13.68 2.70
N ARG A 303 -19.88 -14.70 3.04
CA ARG A 303 -19.06 -15.46 2.08
C ARG A 303 -19.92 -16.15 1.00
N THR A 304 -21.07 -16.68 1.36
CA THR A 304 -22.00 -17.23 0.38
C THR A 304 -22.40 -16.19 -0.66
N ARG A 305 -22.79 -15.00 -0.22
CA ARG A 305 -23.18 -13.89 -1.10
C ARG A 305 -22.01 -13.38 -1.94
N VAL A 306 -20.83 -13.21 -1.33
CA VAL A 306 -19.59 -12.84 -2.04
C VAL A 306 -19.27 -13.88 -3.13
N TRP A 307 -19.40 -15.17 -2.83
CA TRP A 307 -19.20 -16.24 -3.80
C TRP A 307 -20.18 -16.12 -4.97
N GLU A 308 -21.46 -15.94 -4.71
CA GLU A 308 -22.49 -15.82 -5.74
C GLU A 308 -22.20 -14.69 -6.73
N VAL A 309 -21.78 -13.52 -6.23
CA VAL A 309 -21.56 -12.33 -7.07
C VAL A 309 -20.20 -12.29 -7.76
N LEU A 310 -19.16 -12.93 -7.19
CA LEU A 310 -17.80 -12.89 -7.75
C LEU A 310 -17.41 -14.13 -8.55
N ARG A 311 -17.97 -15.31 -8.27
CA ARG A 311 -17.63 -16.59 -8.94
C ARG A 311 -17.80 -16.57 -10.47
N PRO A 312 -18.72 -15.78 -11.07
CA PRO A 312 -18.80 -15.65 -12.52
C PRO A 312 -17.56 -15.04 -13.18
N TYR A 313 -16.76 -14.28 -12.42
CA TYR A 313 -15.58 -13.61 -12.93
C TYR A 313 -14.31 -14.44 -12.75
N ARG A 314 -13.23 -13.98 -13.38
CA ARG A 314 -11.87 -14.55 -13.24
C ARG A 314 -10.89 -13.44 -12.90
N MET A 315 -9.77 -13.82 -12.31
CA MET A 315 -8.67 -12.92 -11.99
C MET A 315 -7.46 -13.26 -12.87
N LYS A 316 -7.04 -12.31 -13.68
CA LYS A 316 -5.79 -12.42 -14.45
C LYS A 316 -4.59 -12.12 -13.57
N LEU A 317 -3.46 -12.77 -13.86
CA LEU A 317 -2.19 -12.45 -13.24
C LEU A 317 -1.37 -11.54 -14.16
N LEU A 318 -1.18 -10.30 -13.76
CA LEU A 318 -0.36 -9.32 -14.47
C LEU A 318 1.04 -9.29 -13.84
N ARG A 319 2.01 -9.91 -14.53
CA ARG A 319 3.40 -9.96 -14.07
C ARG A 319 4.17 -8.76 -14.52
N LEU A 320 4.79 -8.09 -13.57
CA LEU A 320 5.72 -6.98 -13.79
C LEU A 320 7.16 -7.50 -13.87
N ALA A 321 7.95 -7.04 -14.84
CA ALA A 321 9.37 -7.36 -14.95
C ALA A 321 10.14 -6.29 -15.74
N PRO A 322 11.13 -5.61 -15.15
CA PRO A 322 11.49 -5.66 -13.73
C PRO A 322 10.52 -4.87 -12.85
N ALA A 323 10.44 -5.25 -11.58
CA ALA A 323 9.69 -4.55 -10.55
C ALA A 323 10.40 -4.65 -9.20
N LYS A 324 10.04 -3.76 -8.27
CA LYS A 324 10.48 -3.80 -6.86
C LYS A 324 9.29 -3.59 -5.96
N PHE A 325 9.32 -4.31 -4.86
CA PHE A 325 8.35 -4.28 -3.77
C PHE A 325 9.06 -3.81 -2.50
N ILE A 326 8.65 -2.70 -1.94
CA ILE A 326 9.26 -2.13 -0.74
C ILE A 326 8.19 -2.03 0.33
N HIS A 327 8.35 -2.79 1.40
CA HIS A 327 7.38 -2.89 2.47
C HIS A 327 7.73 -2.00 3.66
N PHE A 328 6.76 -1.23 4.13
CA PHE A 328 6.85 -0.34 5.29
C PHE A 328 6.06 -0.92 6.48
N GLY A 329 6.12 -2.24 6.67
CA GLY A 329 5.23 -2.98 7.55
C GLY A 329 5.61 -2.96 9.02
N THR A 330 6.91 -2.87 9.35
CA THR A 330 7.44 -2.93 10.72
C THR A 330 8.54 -1.88 10.95
N THR A 331 8.74 -1.48 12.20
CA THR A 331 9.85 -0.58 12.59
C THR A 331 11.21 -1.16 12.20
N ARG A 332 11.37 -2.48 12.28
CA ARG A 332 12.60 -3.16 11.89
C ARG A 332 12.88 -3.01 10.40
N GLU A 333 11.89 -3.25 9.53
CA GLU A 333 12.01 -3.08 8.08
C GLU A 333 12.35 -1.62 7.72
N ILE A 334 11.75 -0.66 8.43
CA ILE A 334 12.06 0.77 8.25
C ILE A 334 13.51 1.06 8.66
N LEU A 335 13.97 0.57 9.80
CA LEU A 335 15.36 0.75 10.22
C LEU A 335 16.35 0.12 9.23
N GLU A 336 16.08 -1.08 8.77
CA GLU A 336 16.90 -1.79 7.77
C GLU A 336 16.92 -1.00 6.45
N LEU A 337 15.76 -0.53 5.98
CA LEU A 337 15.66 0.30 4.77
C LEU A 337 16.44 1.61 4.91
N MET A 338 16.21 2.35 5.98
CA MET A 338 16.78 3.69 6.15
C MET A 338 18.29 3.67 6.39
N ASN A 339 18.86 2.59 6.93
CA ASN A 339 20.29 2.49 7.22
C ASN A 339 21.10 1.79 6.10
N GLY A 340 20.83 0.55 5.80
CA GLY A 340 21.59 -0.24 4.81
C GLY A 340 20.85 -0.44 3.50
N GLY A 341 19.54 -0.71 3.58
CA GLY A 341 18.71 -1.03 2.41
C GLY A 341 18.60 0.11 1.41
N VAL A 342 18.70 1.36 1.86
CA VAL A 342 18.63 2.54 0.97
C VAL A 342 19.70 2.51 -0.13
N ASP A 343 20.83 1.88 0.13
CA ASP A 343 21.96 1.82 -0.82
C ASP A 343 21.59 1.03 -2.10
N GLU A 344 20.60 0.11 -2.01
CA GLU A 344 20.07 -0.60 -3.17
C GLU A 344 19.26 0.29 -4.11
N TYR A 345 18.78 1.44 -3.61
CA TYR A 345 17.88 2.36 -4.33
C TYR A 345 18.55 3.68 -4.75
N HIS A 346 19.88 3.77 -4.68
CA HIS A 346 20.61 4.96 -5.14
C HIS A 346 20.30 5.35 -6.60
N TYR A 347 19.96 4.39 -7.43
CA TYR A 347 19.56 4.62 -8.81
C TYR A 347 18.22 5.39 -8.95
N LEU A 348 17.44 5.51 -7.85
CA LEU A 348 16.23 6.33 -7.75
C LEU A 348 16.49 7.70 -7.07
N GLY A 349 17.74 8.01 -6.72
CA GLY A 349 18.06 9.21 -5.94
C GLY A 349 17.82 9.07 -4.42
N TRP A 350 17.54 7.85 -3.92
CA TRP A 350 17.36 7.63 -2.49
C TRP A 350 18.65 7.80 -1.72
N SER A 351 18.56 8.37 -0.51
CA SER A 351 19.68 8.73 0.32
C SER A 351 19.36 8.59 1.80
N ARG A 352 20.38 8.24 2.59
CA ARG A 352 20.28 8.23 4.07
C ARG A 352 19.99 9.61 4.66
N LYS A 353 20.25 10.68 3.91
CA LYS A 353 20.06 12.06 4.34
C LYS A 353 19.09 12.77 3.43
N VAL A 354 17.87 12.96 3.89
CA VAL A 354 16.86 13.73 3.19
C VAL A 354 16.52 14.97 3.99
N GLY A 355 16.76 16.16 3.43
CA GLY A 355 16.47 17.44 4.08
C GLY A 355 17.13 17.60 5.47
N SER A 356 18.23 16.90 5.73
CA SER A 356 18.79 16.75 7.09
C SER A 356 20.20 17.32 7.23
N SER A 357 20.49 17.96 8.37
CA SER A 357 21.81 18.40 8.80
C SER A 357 22.37 17.46 9.87
N ILE A 358 22.92 16.34 9.41
CA ILE A 358 23.40 15.23 10.24
C ILE A 358 24.76 14.71 9.74
N ARG A 359 25.47 13.91 10.57
CA ARG A 359 26.71 13.24 10.16
C ARG A 359 26.44 12.21 9.05
N SER A 360 27.51 11.83 8.33
CA SER A 360 27.42 10.88 7.20
C SER A 360 27.08 9.44 7.60
N ASP A 361 27.31 9.09 8.84
CA ASP A 361 27.09 7.77 9.44
C ASP A 361 25.71 7.62 10.10
N VAL A 362 24.87 8.66 10.03
CA VAL A 362 23.51 8.68 10.61
C VAL A 362 22.48 8.80 9.50
N SER A 363 21.36 8.10 9.64
CA SER A 363 20.21 8.21 8.75
C SER A 363 19.19 9.19 9.28
N GLY A 364 18.71 10.09 8.43
CA GLY A 364 17.73 11.09 8.86
C GLY A 364 16.92 11.73 7.74
N TYR A 365 15.72 12.08 8.13
CA TYR A 365 14.72 12.75 7.30
C TYR A 365 14.27 14.05 8.01
N ASN A 366 14.51 15.19 7.38
CA ASN A 366 14.18 16.52 7.92
C ASN A 366 14.66 16.71 9.38
N SER A 367 15.89 16.28 9.68
CA SER A 367 16.40 16.24 11.05
C SER A 367 17.73 17.01 11.20
N VAL A 368 18.00 17.46 12.42
CA VAL A 368 19.22 18.20 12.77
C VAL A 368 19.92 17.51 13.93
N LEU A 369 21.23 17.29 13.78
CA LEU A 369 22.08 16.70 14.80
C LEU A 369 23.21 17.67 15.17
N SER A 370 23.29 18.01 16.45
CA SER A 370 24.44 18.79 17.00
C SER A 370 25.76 18.04 16.81
N SER A 371 26.80 18.76 16.52
CA SER A 371 28.18 18.21 16.41
C SER A 371 28.70 17.58 17.71
N ARG A 372 28.11 17.94 18.87
CA ARG A 372 28.47 17.40 20.19
C ARG A 372 27.62 16.18 20.59
N ALA A 373 26.53 15.93 19.88
CA ALA A 373 25.68 14.79 20.16
C ALA A 373 26.28 13.48 19.61
N PHE A 374 26.09 12.41 20.36
CA PHE A 374 26.47 11.06 19.96
C PHE A 374 25.22 10.30 19.51
N VAL A 375 25.32 9.62 18.36
CA VAL A 375 24.29 8.70 17.87
C VAL A 375 24.96 7.36 17.59
N GLY A 376 24.40 6.29 18.16
CA GLY A 376 24.85 4.92 17.98
C GLY A 376 24.58 4.39 16.56
N LYS A 377 24.91 3.13 16.36
CA LYS A 377 24.75 2.48 15.05
C LYS A 377 23.26 2.25 14.70
N ASP A 378 22.98 2.25 13.42
CA ASP A 378 21.68 1.85 12.86
C ASP A 378 20.50 2.61 13.51
N CYS A 379 20.69 3.93 13.72
CA CYS A 379 19.64 4.82 14.18
C CYS A 379 19.00 5.58 13.01
N TYR A 380 17.73 5.94 13.19
CA TYR A 380 17.00 6.76 12.25
C TYR A 380 16.33 7.95 12.96
N LEU A 381 16.62 9.14 12.45
CA LEU A 381 16.05 10.40 12.94
C LEU A 381 15.03 10.93 11.93
N GLU A 382 13.80 11.14 12.38
CA GLU A 382 12.69 11.58 11.56
C GLU A 382 12.08 12.86 12.15
N VAL A 383 12.19 13.97 11.41
CA VAL A 383 11.67 15.29 11.83
C VAL A 383 12.06 15.60 13.27
N SER A 384 13.34 15.35 13.60
CA SER A 384 13.85 15.40 14.98
C SER A 384 15.06 16.30 15.11
N TYR A 385 15.17 16.96 16.28
CA TYR A 385 16.28 17.81 16.63
C TYR A 385 17.01 17.20 17.82
N VAL A 386 18.32 16.92 17.65
CA VAL A 386 19.15 16.35 18.71
C VAL A 386 20.24 17.36 19.06
N HIS A 387 20.07 18.03 20.19
CA HIS A 387 20.87 19.15 20.64
C HIS A 387 21.87 18.77 21.74
N GLY A 388 22.79 19.69 21.99
CA GLY A 388 23.72 19.65 23.14
C GLY A 388 24.65 18.46 23.12
N ASN A 389 24.78 17.80 24.29
CA ASN A 389 25.60 16.61 24.50
C ASN A 389 24.74 15.33 24.57
N SER A 390 23.59 15.31 23.88
CA SER A 390 22.68 14.16 23.87
C SER A 390 23.39 12.90 23.39
N ARG A 391 23.03 11.76 23.96
CA ARG A 391 23.54 10.44 23.60
C ARG A 391 22.38 9.53 23.21
N ILE A 392 22.34 9.14 21.96
CA ILE A 392 21.32 8.22 21.42
C ILE A 392 21.95 6.85 21.26
N GLY A 393 21.36 5.84 21.89
CA GLY A 393 21.79 4.45 21.80
C GLY A 393 21.50 3.85 20.42
N SER A 394 22.14 2.71 20.13
CA SER A 394 22.06 2.03 18.83
C SER A 394 20.66 1.47 18.56
N HIS A 395 20.34 1.22 17.28
CA HIS A 395 19.09 0.61 16.80
C HIS A 395 17.82 1.35 17.27
N SER A 396 17.89 2.69 17.31
CA SER A 396 16.81 3.53 17.83
C SER A 396 16.19 4.41 16.74
N VAL A 397 14.89 4.67 16.89
CA VAL A 397 14.10 5.58 16.06
C VAL A 397 13.67 6.78 16.90
N LEU A 398 14.03 7.97 16.48
CA LEU A 398 13.53 9.21 17.04
C LEU A 398 12.64 9.88 16.00
N SER A 399 11.39 10.13 16.34
CA SER A 399 10.37 10.63 15.42
C SER A 399 9.60 11.81 16.04
N TYR A 400 9.63 12.95 15.35
CA TYR A 400 8.96 14.20 15.78
C TYR A 400 9.32 14.66 17.17
N ILE A 401 10.62 14.61 17.53
CA ILE A 401 11.07 14.93 18.88
C ILE A 401 12.22 15.93 18.89
N ASP A 402 12.25 16.73 19.94
CA ASP A 402 13.35 17.62 20.31
C ASP A 402 14.03 17.08 21.56
N VAL A 403 15.31 16.72 21.46
CA VAL A 403 16.09 16.11 22.54
C VAL A 403 17.27 17.00 22.87
N GLN A 404 17.37 17.45 24.13
CA GLN A 404 18.47 18.27 24.59
C GLN A 404 19.13 17.69 25.84
N ASP A 405 20.44 17.44 25.77
CA ASP A 405 21.29 16.94 26.86
C ASP A 405 20.73 15.67 27.56
N GLN A 406 20.14 14.77 26.77
CA GLN A 406 19.51 13.53 27.25
C GLN A 406 20.31 12.30 26.83
N VAL A 407 20.12 11.21 27.60
CA VAL A 407 20.62 9.88 27.25
C VAL A 407 19.43 8.99 26.91
N ILE A 408 19.37 8.55 25.68
CA ILE A 408 18.37 7.59 25.16
C ILE A 408 19.08 6.23 25.04
N PRO A 409 18.55 5.16 25.62
CA PRO A 409 19.19 3.83 25.56
C PRO A 409 19.08 3.20 24.17
N ASP A 410 19.70 2.02 24.00
CA ASP A 410 19.60 1.22 22.78
C ASP A 410 18.19 0.66 22.56
N ASN A 411 17.82 0.38 21.31
CA ASN A 411 16.57 -0.31 20.91
C ASN A 411 15.29 0.44 21.33
N VAL A 412 15.28 1.76 21.21
CA VAL A 412 14.16 2.62 21.60
C VAL A 412 13.46 3.19 20.35
N VAL A 413 12.13 3.19 20.39
CA VAL A 413 11.31 4.04 19.52
C VAL A 413 10.75 5.18 20.38
N LEU A 414 11.20 6.38 20.11
CA LEU A 414 10.77 7.59 20.81
C LEU A 414 10.02 8.49 19.82
N HIS A 415 8.75 8.74 20.10
CA HIS A 415 7.88 9.54 19.24
C HIS A 415 7.24 10.68 20.01
N GLY A 416 7.39 11.89 19.49
CA GLY A 416 6.78 13.10 20.05
C GLY A 416 5.35 13.27 19.56
N LEU A 417 4.41 13.34 20.50
CA LEU A 417 3.01 13.71 20.23
C LEU A 417 2.73 15.07 20.87
N LYS A 418 2.37 16.06 20.08
CA LYS A 418 1.80 17.32 20.58
C LYS A 418 0.28 17.15 20.62
N GLN A 419 -0.29 17.03 21.81
CA GLN A 419 -1.72 17.21 22.02
C GLN A 419 -2.01 18.72 21.92
N ARG A 420 -2.97 19.06 21.08
CA ARG A 420 -3.56 20.42 21.02
C ARG A 420 -4.85 20.48 21.80
#